data_7ae74c0da2086fb7ced6b589e081ff4c
#
_entry.id   7ae74c0da2086fb7ced6b589e081ff4c
#
_cell.length_a   1.000
_cell.length_b   1.000
_cell.length_c   1.000
_cell.angle_alpha   90.00
_cell.angle_beta   90.00
_cell.angle_gamma   90.00
#
_symmetry.space_group_name_H-M   'P 1'
#
loop_
_entity.id
_entity.type
_entity.pdbx_description
1 polymer ?
#
loop_
_entity_poly.entity_id
_entity_poly.type
_entity_poly.pdbx_seq_one_letter_code
_entity_poly.pdbx_strand_id
1 'polypeptide(L)'
;MDVPVVPSVAASSPIAVLRPGPQSIPVVFASPHSGRLYPDELLAATRLDPLSLRRSEDSFVDELFAAAPQHGAPLLSATFPRAWCDANREPWELDQGMFADRLPAWVNTSSARVGAGLGTIARVVASGEAIYRDKLSFADAERRIRTCWQPFHDALAGLIAETRERFGLCLLVDCHSMPSHSQVRSGSRAGDFVLGDAHGTACAPRFTRLVESLLTKRGYTVRRNDPYAGGYVTRHYGRPREGVHALQVEIARELYMDETRIERLPGFPSIQRSITGFIADLATRVGAPVEEG
;
A
#
# COMPACT_ATOMS: atom_id res chain seq x y z
N MET A 1 24.79 -9.68 -17.67
CA MET A 1 23.62 -9.72 -16.77
C MET A 1 23.63 -8.39 -16.03
N ASP A 2 22.79 -7.46 -16.44
CA ASP A 2 22.66 -6.17 -15.75
C ASP A 2 22.02 -6.43 -14.40
N VAL A 3 22.77 -6.18 -13.34
CA VAL A 3 22.23 -6.16 -11.97
C VAL A 3 21.20 -5.03 -11.92
N PRO A 4 19.94 -5.28 -11.48
CA PRO A 4 18.96 -4.22 -11.37
C PRO A 4 19.48 -3.12 -10.45
N VAL A 5 19.79 -1.96 -11.03
CA VAL A 5 20.30 -0.80 -10.31
C VAL A 5 19.16 -0.26 -9.46
N VAL A 6 19.33 -0.33 -8.13
CA VAL A 6 18.46 0.40 -7.21
C VAL A 6 18.82 1.88 -7.34
N PRO A 7 17.90 2.76 -7.79
CA PRO A 7 18.23 4.17 -7.89
C PRO A 7 18.48 4.77 -6.51
N SER A 8 19.69 5.26 -6.30
CA SER A 8 20.08 6.10 -5.16
C SER A 8 19.74 7.54 -5.49
N VAL A 9 19.07 8.26 -4.57
CA VAL A 9 18.74 9.67 -4.78
C VAL A 9 18.95 10.47 -3.51
N ALA A 10 19.78 11.49 -3.61
CA ALA A 10 19.85 12.55 -2.62
C ALA A 10 18.54 13.37 -2.63
N ALA A 11 17.88 13.49 -1.47
CA ALA A 11 16.79 14.42 -1.15
C ALA A 11 15.66 14.56 -2.18
N SER A 12 15.05 13.47 -2.62
CA SER A 12 13.74 13.51 -3.28
C SER A 12 12.61 13.55 -2.24
N SER A 13 11.44 14.13 -2.61
CA SER A 13 10.26 14.11 -1.74
C SER A 13 9.91 12.67 -1.33
N PRO A 14 9.60 12.40 -0.05
CA PRO A 14 9.21 11.06 0.41
C PRO A 14 7.87 10.62 -0.18
N ILE A 15 7.14 11.51 -0.83
CA ILE A 15 5.84 11.23 -1.46
C ILE A 15 5.75 11.82 -2.84
N ALA A 16 4.92 11.21 -3.68
CA ALA A 16 4.43 11.76 -4.93
C ALA A 16 2.90 11.87 -4.86
N VAL A 17 2.36 13.04 -5.19
CA VAL A 17 0.92 13.26 -5.28
C VAL A 17 0.56 13.67 -6.69
N LEU A 18 -0.12 12.80 -7.40
CA LEU A 18 -0.71 13.11 -8.70
C LEU A 18 -2.13 13.62 -8.48
N ARG A 19 -2.37 14.89 -8.78
CA ARG A 19 -3.69 15.51 -8.62
C ARG A 19 -4.39 15.66 -9.97
N PRO A 20 -5.72 15.45 -10.04
CA PRO A 20 -6.52 15.88 -11.19
C PRO A 20 -6.52 17.42 -11.25
N GLY A 21 -6.95 18.02 -12.37
CA GLY A 21 -7.18 19.47 -12.45
C GLY A 21 -8.17 19.87 -11.31
N PRO A 22 -9.50 19.79 -11.48
CA PRO A 22 -10.43 19.71 -10.36
C PRO A 22 -10.69 18.23 -9.99
N GLN A 23 -10.67 17.90 -8.72
CA GLN A 23 -11.17 16.59 -8.29
C GLN A 23 -12.67 16.52 -8.57
N SER A 24 -13.14 15.48 -9.26
CA SER A 24 -14.54 15.35 -9.71
C SER A 24 -15.28 14.16 -9.11
N ILE A 25 -14.59 13.28 -8.36
CA ILE A 25 -15.18 12.11 -7.73
C ILE A 25 -14.72 11.96 -6.27
N PRO A 26 -15.54 11.35 -5.40
CA PRO A 26 -15.22 11.17 -3.98
C PRO A 26 -14.28 9.99 -3.72
N VAL A 27 -13.20 9.89 -4.49
CA VAL A 27 -12.21 8.80 -4.37
C VAL A 27 -10.81 9.37 -4.18
N VAL A 28 -10.04 8.75 -3.30
CA VAL A 28 -8.60 8.94 -3.14
C VAL A 28 -7.92 7.58 -3.34
N PHE A 29 -6.88 7.52 -4.17
CA PHE A 29 -6.04 6.35 -4.30
C PHE A 29 -4.73 6.56 -3.51
N ALA A 30 -4.28 5.53 -2.80
CA ALA A 30 -3.01 5.57 -2.08
C ALA A 30 -2.20 4.30 -2.34
N SER A 31 -0.90 4.43 -2.62
CA SER A 31 0.04 3.33 -2.79
C SER A 31 1.22 3.48 -1.82
N PRO A 32 1.13 2.92 -0.60
CA PRO A 32 2.14 3.11 0.44
C PRO A 32 3.41 2.27 0.23
N HIS A 33 3.38 1.27 -0.65
CA HIS A 33 4.45 0.28 -0.77
C HIS A 33 5.10 0.17 -2.16
N SER A 34 4.76 1.06 -3.10
CA SER A 34 5.37 1.08 -4.45
C SER A 34 6.70 1.84 -4.53
N GLY A 35 7.13 2.44 -3.41
CA GLY A 35 8.35 3.24 -3.35
C GLY A 35 9.62 2.42 -3.56
N ARG A 36 10.51 2.96 -4.42
CA ARG A 36 11.75 2.31 -4.88
C ARG A 36 12.98 3.20 -4.84
N LEU A 37 12.89 4.35 -4.14
CA LEU A 37 14.04 5.22 -3.90
C LEU A 37 14.73 4.78 -2.60
N TYR A 38 15.74 3.94 -2.73
CA TYR A 38 16.47 3.37 -1.62
C TYR A 38 17.51 4.36 -1.11
N PRO A 39 17.45 4.81 0.16
CA PRO A 39 18.48 5.66 0.73
C PRO A 39 19.84 4.96 0.79
N ASP A 40 20.93 5.70 0.54
CA ASP A 40 22.30 5.16 0.61
C ASP A 40 22.59 4.54 1.98
N GLU A 41 22.03 5.10 3.05
CA GLU A 41 22.13 4.56 4.41
C GLU A 41 21.56 3.14 4.51
N LEU A 42 20.42 2.86 3.87
CA LEU A 42 19.85 1.52 3.85
C LEU A 42 20.74 0.57 3.05
N LEU A 43 21.21 1.02 1.89
CA LEU A 43 22.07 0.21 1.02
C LEU A 43 23.41 -0.13 1.72
N ALA A 44 23.96 0.79 2.51
CA ALA A 44 25.16 0.55 3.31
C ALA A 44 24.92 -0.36 4.53
N ALA A 45 23.74 -0.26 5.16
CA ALA A 45 23.42 -0.99 6.39
C ALA A 45 22.85 -2.41 6.12
N THR A 46 22.34 -2.68 4.92
CA THR A 46 21.71 -3.97 4.61
C THR A 46 22.74 -5.06 4.36
N ARG A 47 22.37 -6.30 4.77
CA ARG A 47 23.10 -7.53 4.40
C ARG A 47 22.57 -8.18 3.13
N LEU A 48 21.46 -7.69 2.60
CA LEU A 48 20.78 -8.24 1.46
C LEU A 48 21.34 -7.68 0.16
N ASP A 49 21.31 -8.47 -0.89
CA ASP A 49 21.50 -7.97 -2.25
C ASP A 49 20.29 -7.10 -2.68
N PRO A 50 20.44 -6.25 -3.72
CA PRO A 50 19.40 -5.35 -4.14
C PRO A 50 18.07 -6.03 -4.49
N LEU A 51 18.11 -7.22 -5.10
CA LEU A 51 16.91 -7.93 -5.51
C LEU A 51 16.15 -8.49 -4.29
N SER A 52 16.87 -9.10 -3.35
CA SER A 52 16.30 -9.60 -2.10
C SER A 52 15.69 -8.48 -1.27
N LEU A 53 16.33 -7.31 -1.21
CA LEU A 53 15.82 -6.14 -0.49
C LEU A 53 14.49 -5.63 -1.07
N ARG A 54 14.32 -5.73 -2.38
CA ARG A 54 13.12 -5.29 -3.12
C ARG A 54 11.92 -6.24 -3.01
N ARG A 55 12.09 -7.47 -2.54
CA ARG A 55 10.99 -8.47 -2.47
C ARG A 55 9.78 -8.05 -1.64
N SER A 56 9.95 -7.04 -0.76
CA SER A 56 8.85 -6.47 0.02
C SER A 56 8.07 -5.39 -0.72
N GLU A 57 8.55 -4.89 -1.87
CA GLU A 57 7.84 -3.86 -2.64
C GLU A 57 6.53 -4.41 -3.21
N ASP A 58 5.54 -3.52 -3.30
CA ASP A 58 4.43 -3.66 -4.22
C ASP A 58 4.82 -2.95 -5.54
N SER A 59 5.83 -3.52 -6.19
CA SER A 59 6.48 -2.91 -7.36
C SER A 59 5.47 -2.60 -8.45
N PHE A 60 5.56 -1.40 -9.05
CA PHE A 60 4.73 -0.90 -10.16
C PHE A 60 3.25 -0.65 -9.83
N VAL A 61 2.79 -0.80 -8.58
CA VAL A 61 1.38 -0.55 -8.23
C VAL A 61 1.01 0.92 -8.45
N ASP A 62 1.90 1.85 -8.15
CA ASP A 62 1.75 3.28 -8.46
C ASP A 62 1.49 3.52 -9.96
N GLU A 63 2.13 2.74 -10.83
CA GLU A 63 1.98 2.84 -12.27
C GLU A 63 0.69 2.20 -12.78
N LEU A 64 0.22 1.12 -12.14
CA LEU A 64 -1.07 0.50 -12.48
C LEU A 64 -2.23 1.47 -12.22
N PHE A 65 -2.13 2.29 -11.17
CA PHE A 65 -3.16 3.26 -10.81
C PHE A 65 -2.89 4.69 -11.31
N ALA A 66 -1.84 4.90 -12.13
CA ALA A 66 -1.42 6.23 -12.60
C ALA A 66 -2.48 7.02 -13.39
N ALA A 67 -3.52 6.34 -13.90
CA ALA A 67 -4.64 6.98 -14.60
C ALA A 67 -5.66 7.64 -13.65
N ALA A 68 -5.56 7.49 -12.33
CA ALA A 68 -6.54 8.04 -11.38
C ALA A 68 -6.81 9.54 -11.57
N PRO A 69 -5.81 10.41 -11.79
CA PRO A 69 -6.06 11.84 -12.00
C PRO A 69 -6.84 12.15 -13.29
N GLN A 70 -6.67 11.35 -14.34
CA GLN A 70 -7.42 11.49 -15.59
C GLN A 70 -8.92 11.21 -15.41
N HIS A 71 -9.28 10.48 -14.35
CA HIS A 71 -10.65 10.14 -13.98
C HIS A 71 -11.13 10.89 -12.73
N GLY A 72 -10.46 11.98 -12.36
CA GLY A 72 -10.91 12.92 -11.35
C GLY A 72 -10.59 12.57 -9.91
N ALA A 73 -9.68 11.62 -9.63
CA ALA A 73 -9.24 11.25 -8.29
C ALA A 73 -7.73 11.50 -8.09
N PRO A 74 -7.27 11.99 -6.93
CA PRO A 74 -5.84 12.04 -6.64
C PRO A 74 -5.26 10.63 -6.39
N LEU A 75 -3.96 10.47 -6.69
CA LEU A 75 -3.15 9.32 -6.33
C LEU A 75 -1.96 9.79 -5.48
N LEU A 76 -1.88 9.29 -4.26
CA LEU A 76 -0.71 9.45 -3.38
C LEU A 76 0.14 8.18 -3.42
N SER A 77 1.46 8.32 -3.61
CA SER A 77 2.40 7.21 -3.54
C SER A 77 3.57 7.54 -2.61
N ALA A 78 4.01 6.58 -1.79
CA ALA A 78 5.30 6.66 -1.13
C ALA A 78 6.40 6.50 -2.17
N THR A 79 7.49 7.26 -2.05
CA THR A 79 8.68 7.10 -2.90
C THR A 79 9.75 6.25 -2.23
N PHE A 80 9.75 6.20 -0.89
CA PHE A 80 10.64 5.37 -0.08
C PHE A 80 10.16 3.92 -0.03
N PRO A 81 11.07 2.94 0.04
CA PRO A 81 10.70 1.53 0.13
C PRO A 81 10.17 1.19 1.53
N ARG A 82 9.22 0.27 1.60
CA ARG A 82 8.70 -0.21 2.89
C ARG A 82 9.76 -0.91 3.76
N ALA A 83 10.85 -1.40 3.16
CA ALA A 83 12.00 -1.93 3.89
C ALA A 83 12.75 -0.85 4.70
N TRP A 84 12.61 0.42 4.32
CA TRP A 84 13.16 1.57 5.03
C TRP A 84 12.20 2.05 6.13
N CYS A 85 10.93 2.25 5.78
CA CYS A 85 9.86 2.67 6.67
C CYS A 85 8.52 2.18 6.10
N ASP A 86 7.74 1.43 6.87
CA ASP A 86 6.45 0.91 6.39
C ASP A 86 5.31 1.87 6.75
N ALA A 87 4.82 2.61 5.74
CA ALA A 87 3.70 3.55 5.90
C ALA A 87 2.35 2.86 6.18
N ASN A 88 2.23 1.53 5.98
CA ASN A 88 1.03 0.78 6.32
C ASN A 88 1.15 0.02 7.65
N ARG A 89 1.87 0.64 8.61
CA ARG A 89 2.02 0.20 10.01
C ARG A 89 1.72 1.35 10.96
N GLU A 90 1.39 1.04 12.19
CA GLU A 90 1.34 2.03 13.28
C GLU A 90 2.74 2.64 13.47
N PRO A 91 2.87 3.98 13.65
CA PRO A 91 4.18 4.65 13.52
C PRO A 91 5.27 4.10 14.46
N TRP A 92 4.89 3.56 15.60
CA TRP A 92 5.82 3.15 16.65
C TRP A 92 5.74 1.64 16.96
N GLU A 93 5.36 0.82 15.99
CA GLU A 93 5.52 -0.64 16.06
C GLU A 93 6.99 -1.01 15.79
N LEU A 94 7.81 -1.14 16.86
CA LEU A 94 9.25 -1.36 16.76
C LEU A 94 9.69 -2.60 17.54
N ASP A 95 10.56 -3.43 16.95
CA ASP A 95 11.14 -4.61 17.58
C ASP A 95 12.35 -4.21 18.43
N GLN A 96 12.24 -4.27 19.78
CA GLN A 96 13.35 -3.95 20.69
C GLN A 96 14.66 -4.68 20.33
N GLY A 97 14.56 -5.88 19.78
CA GLY A 97 15.74 -6.68 19.39
C GLY A 97 16.60 -6.05 18.31
N MET A 98 16.03 -5.15 17.49
CA MET A 98 16.71 -4.46 16.40
C MET A 98 17.53 -3.25 16.87
N PHE A 99 17.31 -2.75 18.09
CA PHE A 99 17.88 -1.49 18.56
C PHE A 99 19.00 -1.72 19.59
N ALA A 100 20.05 -0.91 19.49
CA ALA A 100 21.10 -0.87 20.50
C ALA A 100 20.61 -0.18 21.78
N ASP A 101 19.75 0.84 21.60
CA ASP A 101 19.14 1.60 22.68
C ASP A 101 17.96 0.86 23.30
N ARG A 102 17.65 1.15 24.57
CA ARG A 102 16.36 0.77 25.14
C ARG A 102 15.27 1.67 24.57
N LEU A 103 14.26 1.08 23.95
CA LEU A 103 13.13 1.82 23.42
C LEU A 103 12.30 2.47 24.56
N PRO A 104 11.74 3.68 24.33
CA PRO A 104 10.81 4.29 25.28
C PRO A 104 9.61 3.40 25.60
N ALA A 105 9.10 3.47 26.82
CA ALA A 105 8.02 2.62 27.30
C ALA A 105 6.67 2.79 26.54
N TRP A 106 6.50 3.88 25.83
CA TRP A 106 5.31 4.17 25.01
C TRP A 106 5.36 3.54 23.62
N VAL A 107 6.52 2.99 23.20
CA VAL A 107 6.68 2.30 21.90
C VAL A 107 5.97 0.94 21.97
N ASN A 108 5.22 0.61 20.91
CA ASN A 108 4.56 -0.68 20.78
C ASN A 108 5.57 -1.75 20.35
N THR A 109 6.07 -2.53 21.31
CA THR A 109 7.06 -3.60 21.09
C THR A 109 6.45 -5.01 21.09
N SER A 110 5.13 -5.15 21.24
CA SER A 110 4.47 -6.44 21.47
C SER A 110 3.40 -6.82 20.47
N SER A 111 3.20 -6.03 19.41
CA SER A 111 2.22 -6.37 18.38
C SER A 111 2.61 -7.65 17.62
N ALA A 112 1.63 -8.35 17.07
CA ALA A 112 1.87 -9.52 16.22
C ALA A 112 2.78 -9.19 15.00
N ARG A 113 2.73 -7.94 14.53
CA ARG A 113 3.57 -7.44 13.44
C ARG A 113 5.03 -7.32 13.86
N VAL A 114 5.27 -6.76 15.04
CA VAL A 114 6.60 -6.70 15.64
C VAL A 114 7.16 -8.11 15.84
N GLY A 115 6.38 -9.03 16.41
CA GLY A 115 6.78 -10.42 16.58
C GLY A 115 7.17 -11.12 15.27
N ALA A 116 6.50 -10.78 14.16
CA ALA A 116 6.83 -11.27 12.82
C ALA A 116 8.03 -10.53 12.16
N GLY A 117 8.59 -9.49 12.79
CA GLY A 117 9.64 -8.67 12.20
C GLY A 117 9.16 -7.67 11.15
N LEU A 118 7.87 -7.35 11.15
CA LEU A 118 7.17 -6.51 10.17
C LEU A 118 6.59 -5.24 10.79
N GLY A 119 7.31 -4.65 11.76
CA GLY A 119 6.97 -3.34 12.32
C GLY A 119 7.17 -2.18 11.35
N THR A 120 7.04 -0.95 11.83
CA THR A 120 7.22 0.28 11.04
C THR A 120 8.63 0.38 10.47
N ILE A 121 9.63 -0.02 11.24
CA ILE A 121 10.97 -0.32 10.76
C ILE A 121 11.08 -1.84 10.69
N ALA A 122 11.02 -2.38 9.48
CA ALA A 122 10.99 -3.82 9.28
C ALA A 122 12.35 -4.46 9.62
N ARG A 123 12.29 -5.60 10.34
CA ARG A 123 13.48 -6.42 10.61
C ARG A 123 13.79 -7.36 9.46
N VAL A 124 12.75 -7.82 8.75
CA VAL A 124 12.87 -8.78 7.66
C VAL A 124 12.14 -8.31 6.41
N VAL A 125 12.58 -8.80 5.26
CA VAL A 125 11.82 -8.70 4.01
C VAL A 125 10.79 -9.81 3.91
N ALA A 126 9.96 -9.79 2.86
CA ALA A 126 8.86 -10.74 2.65
C ALA A 126 9.30 -12.22 2.64
N SER A 127 10.54 -12.52 2.27
CA SER A 127 11.14 -13.85 2.33
C SER A 127 11.56 -14.30 3.74
N GLY A 128 11.47 -13.41 4.75
CA GLY A 128 11.91 -13.68 6.12
C GLY A 128 13.39 -13.38 6.39
N GLU A 129 14.14 -12.94 5.38
CA GLU A 129 15.57 -12.62 5.51
C GLU A 129 15.76 -11.29 6.24
N ALA A 130 16.73 -11.25 7.17
CA ALA A 130 17.02 -10.07 7.96
C ALA A 130 17.64 -8.95 7.10
N ILE A 131 17.13 -7.72 7.25
CA ILE A 131 17.56 -6.58 6.45
C ILE A 131 18.92 -6.06 6.91
N TYR A 132 19.11 -5.82 8.21
CA TYR A 132 20.25 -5.09 8.74
C TYR A 132 21.40 -5.99 9.19
N ARG A 133 22.63 -5.51 9.03
CA ARG A 133 23.87 -6.14 9.55
C ARG A 133 24.01 -5.92 11.04
N ASP A 134 23.76 -4.69 11.48
CA ASP A 134 23.96 -4.23 12.83
C ASP A 134 22.66 -3.70 13.44
N LYS A 135 22.67 -3.46 14.74
CA LYS A 135 21.54 -2.83 15.44
C LYS A 135 21.43 -1.36 15.06
N LEU A 136 20.20 -0.89 14.98
CA LEU A 136 19.85 0.51 14.73
C LEU A 136 19.85 1.31 16.04
N SER A 137 19.86 2.64 15.95
CA SER A 137 19.53 3.53 17.06
C SER A 137 18.05 3.92 17.05
N PHE A 138 17.49 4.22 18.22
CA PHE A 138 16.13 4.76 18.28
C PHE A 138 16.00 6.11 17.55
N ALA A 139 17.03 6.94 17.63
CA ALA A 139 17.07 8.23 16.91
C ALA A 139 16.95 8.05 15.38
N ASP A 140 17.51 6.96 14.82
CA ASP A 140 17.37 6.66 13.40
C ASP A 140 15.94 6.26 13.06
N ALA A 141 15.28 5.42 13.86
CA ALA A 141 13.88 5.08 13.67
C ALA A 141 12.97 6.33 13.76
N GLU A 142 13.18 7.18 14.75
CA GLU A 142 12.45 8.44 14.91
C GLU A 142 12.60 9.35 13.69
N ARG A 143 13.82 9.50 13.18
CA ARG A 143 14.10 10.27 11.97
C ARG A 143 13.32 9.71 10.75
N ARG A 144 13.36 8.40 10.52
CA ARG A 144 12.65 7.75 9.41
C ARG A 144 11.14 7.94 9.51
N ILE A 145 10.57 7.80 10.70
CA ILE A 145 9.15 8.02 10.93
C ILE A 145 8.79 9.48 10.63
N ARG A 146 9.57 10.45 11.12
CA ARG A 146 9.31 11.88 10.89
C ARG A 146 9.50 12.29 9.43
N THR A 147 10.43 11.68 8.70
CA THR A 147 10.76 12.10 7.33
C THR A 147 10.07 11.29 6.24
N CYS A 148 9.48 10.14 6.56
CA CYS A 148 8.82 9.25 5.62
C CYS A 148 7.36 8.99 6.01
N TRP A 149 7.14 8.39 7.18
CA TRP A 149 5.80 8.02 7.63
C TRP A 149 4.90 9.25 7.81
N GLN A 150 5.36 10.23 8.57
CA GLN A 150 4.57 11.44 8.88
C GLN A 150 4.15 12.20 7.62
N PRO A 151 5.05 12.54 6.67
CA PRO A 151 4.64 13.23 5.44
C PRO A 151 3.64 12.44 4.59
N PHE A 152 3.75 11.10 4.55
CA PHE A 152 2.79 10.27 3.84
C PHE A 152 1.40 10.37 4.47
N HIS A 153 1.32 10.27 5.80
CA HIS A 153 0.05 10.31 6.52
C HIS A 153 -0.55 11.71 6.57
N ASP A 154 0.26 12.76 6.66
CA ASP A 154 -0.22 14.16 6.59
C ASP A 154 -0.86 14.44 5.22
N ALA A 155 -0.21 14.00 4.14
CA ALA A 155 -0.75 14.14 2.79
C ALA A 155 -2.03 13.31 2.59
N LEU A 156 -2.06 12.06 3.07
CA LEU A 156 -3.23 11.20 2.97
C LEU A 156 -4.42 11.75 3.75
N ALA A 157 -4.20 12.20 4.98
CA ALA A 157 -5.23 12.82 5.81
C ALA A 157 -5.78 14.09 5.15
N GLY A 158 -4.92 14.92 4.57
CA GLY A 158 -5.31 16.13 3.82
C GLY A 158 -6.19 15.79 2.61
N LEU A 159 -5.79 14.82 1.78
CA LEU A 159 -6.58 14.38 0.62
C LEU A 159 -7.95 13.82 1.01
N ILE A 160 -8.03 13.05 2.09
CA ILE A 160 -9.28 12.49 2.62
C ILE A 160 -10.19 13.64 3.10
N ALA A 161 -9.64 14.60 3.85
CA ALA A 161 -10.38 15.74 4.37
C ALA A 161 -10.93 16.62 3.25
N GLU A 162 -10.08 17.02 2.28
CA GLU A 162 -10.46 17.78 1.08
C GLU A 162 -11.59 17.07 0.30
N THR A 163 -11.47 15.75 0.12
CA THR A 163 -12.48 14.95 -0.59
C THR A 163 -13.79 14.90 0.16
N ARG A 164 -13.74 14.65 1.48
CA ARG A 164 -14.95 14.61 2.33
C ARG A 164 -15.64 15.95 2.40
N GLU A 165 -14.90 17.03 2.53
CA GLU A 165 -15.46 18.40 2.53
C GLU A 165 -16.20 18.70 1.23
N ARG A 166 -15.61 18.32 0.09
CA ARG A 166 -16.17 18.58 -1.23
C ARG A 166 -17.38 17.74 -1.58
N PHE A 167 -17.40 16.47 -1.18
CA PHE A 167 -18.41 15.50 -1.65
C PHE A 167 -19.30 14.93 -0.53
N GLY A 168 -19.07 15.27 0.73
CA GLY A 168 -19.76 14.68 1.87
C GLY A 168 -19.28 13.26 2.24
N LEU A 169 -18.46 12.64 1.40
CA LEU A 169 -17.88 11.31 1.62
C LEU A 169 -16.51 11.18 0.95
N CYS A 170 -15.73 10.17 1.37
CA CYS A 170 -14.50 9.79 0.72
C CYS A 170 -14.41 8.24 0.67
N LEU A 171 -14.13 7.69 -0.51
CA LEU A 171 -13.68 6.31 -0.68
C LEU A 171 -12.16 6.30 -0.88
N LEU A 172 -11.42 5.88 0.14
CA LEU A 172 -10.00 5.60 0.04
C LEU A 172 -9.80 4.19 -0.53
N VAL A 173 -9.12 4.10 -1.66
CA VAL A 173 -8.65 2.85 -2.26
C VAL A 173 -7.17 2.70 -1.93
N ASP A 174 -6.87 1.77 -1.01
CA ASP A 174 -5.51 1.46 -0.54
C ASP A 174 -4.90 0.39 -1.46
N CYS A 175 -3.99 0.81 -2.36
CA CYS A 175 -3.52 0.03 -3.50
C CYS A 175 -2.28 -0.78 -3.14
N HIS A 176 -2.38 -2.10 -3.26
CA HIS A 176 -1.34 -3.06 -2.91
C HIS A 176 -1.20 -4.18 -3.95
N SER A 177 -0.19 -4.99 -3.76
CA SER A 177 -0.03 -6.26 -4.47
C SER A 177 0.38 -7.38 -3.52
N MET A 178 -0.08 -8.57 -3.82
CA MET A 178 0.23 -9.77 -3.04
C MET A 178 1.08 -10.75 -3.84
N PRO A 179 1.93 -11.55 -3.16
CA PRO A 179 2.63 -12.66 -3.81
C PRO A 179 1.65 -13.64 -4.45
N SER A 180 2.00 -14.15 -5.63
CA SER A 180 1.16 -15.05 -6.43
C SER A 180 0.87 -16.39 -5.73
N HIS A 181 1.73 -16.79 -4.79
CA HIS A 181 1.53 -17.98 -3.97
C HIS A 181 0.67 -17.75 -2.72
N SER A 182 0.15 -16.53 -2.53
CA SER A 182 -0.74 -16.23 -1.39
C SER A 182 -1.93 -17.18 -1.38
N GLN A 183 -2.19 -17.77 -0.22
CA GLN A 183 -3.25 -18.75 -0.03
C GLN A 183 -4.29 -18.22 0.97
N VAL A 184 -5.54 -18.55 0.70
CA VAL A 184 -6.62 -18.35 1.67
C VAL A 184 -6.56 -19.41 2.78
N ARG A 185 -7.31 -19.23 3.86
CA ARG A 185 -7.35 -20.15 5.01
C ARG A 185 -7.67 -21.60 4.64
N SER A 186 -8.40 -21.81 3.54
CA SER A 186 -8.71 -23.15 3.03
C SER A 186 -7.53 -23.83 2.31
N GLY A 187 -6.39 -23.15 2.16
CA GLY A 187 -5.21 -23.67 1.45
C GLY A 187 -5.25 -23.48 -0.08
N SER A 188 -6.34 -22.97 -0.65
CA SER A 188 -6.40 -22.61 -2.08
C SER A 188 -5.74 -21.25 -2.35
N ARG A 189 -5.45 -20.94 -3.62
CA ARG A 189 -4.91 -19.63 -4.02
C ARG A 189 -5.89 -18.50 -3.70
N ALA A 190 -5.35 -17.32 -3.39
CA ALA A 190 -6.14 -16.13 -3.09
C ALA A 190 -6.96 -15.58 -4.28
N GLY A 191 -6.59 -15.96 -5.53
CA GLY A 191 -7.19 -15.43 -6.75
C GLY A 191 -6.47 -14.19 -7.27
N ASP A 192 -7.09 -13.49 -8.22
CA ASP A 192 -6.47 -12.34 -8.90
C ASP A 192 -6.48 -11.08 -8.03
N PHE A 193 -7.55 -10.90 -7.25
CA PHE A 193 -7.71 -9.75 -6.35
C PHE A 193 -8.21 -10.18 -4.98
N VAL A 194 -7.74 -9.47 -3.95
CA VAL A 194 -8.31 -9.54 -2.59
C VAL A 194 -8.72 -8.15 -2.14
N LEU A 195 -9.95 -8.02 -1.66
CA LEU A 195 -10.50 -6.80 -1.10
C LEU A 195 -10.50 -6.89 0.43
N GLY A 196 -9.82 -5.96 1.09
CA GLY A 196 -9.76 -5.86 2.55
C GLY A 196 -10.56 -4.66 3.05
N ASP A 197 -11.68 -4.89 3.73
CA ASP A 197 -12.52 -3.86 4.34
C ASP A 197 -12.58 -3.96 5.88
N ALA A 198 -11.58 -4.64 6.46
CA ALA A 198 -11.50 -4.96 7.88
C ALA A 198 -12.79 -5.66 8.39
N HIS A 199 -13.28 -6.64 7.62
CA HIS A 199 -14.51 -7.37 7.89
C HIS A 199 -15.75 -6.46 8.00
N GLY A 200 -15.84 -5.44 7.13
CA GLY A 200 -16.93 -4.49 7.04
C GLY A 200 -16.85 -3.32 8.03
N THR A 201 -15.77 -3.23 8.83
CA THR A 201 -15.61 -2.14 9.81
C THR A 201 -15.02 -0.87 9.20
N ALA A 202 -14.22 -0.99 8.14
CA ALA A 202 -13.52 0.14 7.50
C ALA A 202 -14.24 0.68 6.24
N CYS A 203 -15.13 -0.10 5.64
CA CYS A 203 -15.82 0.28 4.40
C CYS A 203 -17.28 -0.19 4.44
N ALA A 204 -18.20 0.67 4.00
CA ALA A 204 -19.60 0.25 3.87
C ALA A 204 -19.75 -0.83 2.79
N PRO A 205 -20.58 -1.86 2.99
CA PRO A 205 -20.70 -3.00 2.09
C PRO A 205 -21.03 -2.63 0.64
N ARG A 206 -21.73 -1.51 0.41
CA ARG A 206 -22.05 -1.02 -0.94
C ARG A 206 -20.81 -0.75 -1.78
N PHE A 207 -19.76 -0.16 -1.20
CA PHE A 207 -18.53 0.15 -1.93
C PHE A 207 -17.68 -1.10 -2.16
N THR A 208 -17.59 -2.00 -1.17
CA THR A 208 -16.92 -3.29 -1.34
C THR A 208 -17.57 -4.10 -2.45
N ARG A 209 -18.93 -4.18 -2.48
CA ARG A 209 -19.67 -4.85 -3.56
C ARG A 209 -19.48 -4.17 -4.91
N LEU A 210 -19.46 -2.82 -4.96
CA LEU A 210 -19.23 -2.09 -6.20
C LEU A 210 -17.86 -2.45 -6.79
N VAL A 211 -16.79 -2.33 -6.00
CA VAL A 211 -15.42 -2.65 -6.45
C VAL A 211 -15.31 -4.10 -6.89
N GLU A 212 -15.84 -5.05 -6.11
CA GLU A 212 -15.88 -6.47 -6.47
C GLU A 212 -16.58 -6.69 -7.80
N SER A 213 -17.78 -6.12 -7.99
CA SER A 213 -18.56 -6.25 -9.24
C SER A 213 -17.79 -5.69 -10.44
N LEU A 214 -17.10 -4.56 -10.30
CA LEU A 214 -16.32 -3.96 -11.37
C LEU A 214 -15.10 -4.82 -11.78
N LEU A 215 -14.45 -5.47 -10.83
CA LEU A 215 -13.33 -6.39 -11.08
C LEU A 215 -13.83 -7.71 -11.68
N THR A 216 -14.89 -8.29 -11.13
CA THR A 216 -15.46 -9.55 -11.60
C THR A 216 -16.01 -9.43 -13.04
N LYS A 217 -16.62 -8.29 -13.40
CA LYS A 217 -17.06 -8.00 -14.77
C LYS A 217 -15.91 -7.95 -15.78
N ARG A 218 -14.68 -7.73 -15.31
CA ARG A 218 -13.44 -7.78 -16.12
C ARG A 218 -12.84 -9.18 -16.21
N GLY A 219 -13.52 -10.18 -15.64
CA GLY A 219 -13.09 -11.58 -15.65
C GLY A 219 -12.15 -11.99 -14.52
N TYR A 220 -11.91 -11.10 -13.55
CA TYR A 220 -11.03 -11.42 -12.42
C TYR A 220 -11.76 -12.18 -11.31
N THR A 221 -11.02 -13.09 -10.68
CA THR A 221 -11.45 -13.72 -9.44
C THR A 221 -11.17 -12.79 -8.26
N VAL A 222 -12.19 -12.53 -7.44
CA VAL A 222 -12.12 -11.61 -6.31
C VAL A 222 -12.48 -12.32 -5.01
N ARG A 223 -11.70 -12.10 -3.96
CA ARG A 223 -11.97 -12.58 -2.60
C ARG A 223 -12.05 -11.40 -1.63
N ARG A 224 -12.66 -11.63 -0.47
CA ARG A 224 -12.78 -10.60 0.58
C ARG A 224 -12.11 -11.06 1.87
N ASN A 225 -11.25 -10.17 2.43
CA ASN A 225 -10.66 -10.30 3.76
C ASN A 225 -9.83 -11.57 4.02
N ASP A 226 -9.54 -12.36 3.01
CA ASP A 226 -8.77 -13.58 3.16
C ASP A 226 -7.86 -13.80 1.93
N PRO A 227 -6.52 -13.75 2.10
CA PRO A 227 -5.77 -13.66 3.36
C PRO A 227 -5.56 -12.22 3.88
N TYR A 228 -5.92 -11.17 3.14
CA TYR A 228 -5.63 -9.78 3.47
C TYR A 228 -6.93 -9.02 3.79
N ALA A 229 -7.13 -8.68 5.07
CA ALA A 229 -8.34 -7.99 5.53
C ALA A 229 -8.18 -6.47 5.66
N GLY A 230 -7.03 -5.93 5.33
CA GLY A 230 -6.69 -4.51 5.48
C GLY A 230 -5.56 -4.25 6.48
N GLY A 231 -4.66 -3.32 6.12
CA GLY A 231 -3.52 -2.88 6.92
C GLY A 231 -3.87 -1.72 7.87
N TYR A 232 -2.82 -0.99 8.27
CA TYR A 232 -2.99 0.20 9.13
C TYR A 232 -3.78 1.30 8.43
N VAL A 233 -3.45 1.63 7.18
CA VAL A 233 -4.14 2.65 6.39
C VAL A 233 -5.65 2.37 6.35
N THR A 234 -6.04 1.15 5.97
CA THR A 234 -7.45 0.74 5.91
C THR A 234 -8.15 0.90 7.26
N ARG A 235 -7.54 0.40 8.34
CA ARG A 235 -8.14 0.40 9.69
C ARG A 235 -8.15 1.76 10.34
N HIS A 236 -7.11 2.57 10.10
CA HIS A 236 -6.94 3.88 10.71
C HIS A 236 -7.89 4.91 10.09
N TYR A 237 -7.96 4.94 8.75
CA TYR A 237 -8.76 5.94 8.03
C TYR A 237 -10.22 5.54 7.81
N GLY A 238 -10.53 4.23 7.76
CA GLY A 238 -11.89 3.75 7.60
C GLY A 238 -12.79 4.15 8.78
N ARG A 239 -13.67 5.11 8.54
CA ARG A 239 -14.67 5.64 9.49
C ARG A 239 -16.01 5.77 8.77
N PRO A 240 -16.70 4.66 8.43
CA PRO A 240 -17.90 4.69 7.59
C PRO A 240 -19.03 5.58 8.15
N ARG A 241 -19.13 5.65 9.49
CA ARG A 241 -20.12 6.53 10.16
C ARG A 241 -19.82 8.01 9.98
N GLU A 242 -18.59 8.36 9.65
CA GLU A 242 -18.14 9.74 9.42
C GLU A 242 -18.01 10.04 7.91
N GLY A 243 -18.49 9.13 7.04
CA GLY A 243 -18.41 9.29 5.60
C GLY A 243 -17.04 8.96 4.99
N VAL A 244 -16.11 8.37 5.74
CA VAL A 244 -14.82 7.91 5.22
C VAL A 244 -14.79 6.39 5.13
N HIS A 245 -14.71 5.88 3.91
CA HIS A 245 -14.64 4.45 3.62
C HIS A 245 -13.24 4.11 3.12
N ALA A 246 -12.61 3.09 3.68
CA ALA A 246 -11.29 2.63 3.25
C ALA A 246 -11.36 1.16 2.81
N LEU A 247 -10.88 0.88 1.61
CA LEU A 247 -10.86 -0.44 1.00
C LEU A 247 -9.47 -0.76 0.46
N GLN A 248 -8.81 -1.75 1.04
CA GLN A 248 -7.56 -2.28 0.51
C GLN A 248 -7.84 -3.14 -0.72
N VAL A 249 -7.04 -2.94 -1.77
CA VAL A 249 -7.11 -3.71 -3.01
C VAL A 249 -5.74 -4.35 -3.25
N GLU A 250 -5.67 -5.66 -3.11
CA GLU A 250 -4.49 -6.47 -3.38
C GLU A 250 -4.57 -7.08 -4.78
N ILE A 251 -3.53 -6.91 -5.57
CA ILE A 251 -3.41 -7.47 -6.93
C ILE A 251 -2.40 -8.62 -6.91
N ALA A 252 -2.73 -9.79 -7.43
CA ALA A 252 -1.78 -10.88 -7.58
C ALA A 252 -0.65 -10.47 -8.54
N ARG A 253 0.59 -10.56 -8.08
CA ARG A 253 1.77 -10.06 -8.81
C ARG A 253 1.98 -10.75 -10.15
N GLU A 254 1.65 -12.05 -10.26
CA GLU A 254 1.76 -12.81 -11.52
C GLU A 254 0.97 -12.23 -12.68
N LEU A 255 -0.03 -11.38 -12.41
CA LEU A 255 -0.82 -10.74 -13.47
C LEU A 255 0.01 -9.72 -14.25
N TYR A 256 1.03 -9.13 -13.63
CA TYR A 256 1.71 -7.97 -14.21
C TYR A 256 3.23 -7.98 -14.09
N MET A 257 3.83 -8.81 -13.21
CA MET A 257 5.27 -8.83 -13.00
C MET A 257 5.82 -10.23 -12.79
N ASP A 258 7.10 -10.41 -13.12
CA ASP A 258 7.94 -11.54 -12.68
C ASP A 258 8.46 -11.22 -11.27
N GLU A 259 7.99 -11.97 -10.27
CA GLU A 259 8.34 -11.76 -8.86
C GLU A 259 9.79 -12.13 -8.54
N THR A 260 10.39 -13.02 -9.33
CA THR A 260 11.78 -13.46 -9.10
C THR A 260 12.78 -12.44 -9.59
N ARG A 261 12.44 -11.71 -10.66
CA ARG A 261 13.30 -10.70 -11.30
C ARG A 261 12.89 -9.27 -10.96
N ILE A 262 11.67 -9.09 -10.42
CA ILE A 262 11.03 -7.79 -10.18
C ILE A 262 11.01 -6.95 -11.47
N GLU A 263 10.54 -7.58 -12.54
CA GLU A 263 10.42 -6.99 -13.88
C GLU A 263 8.96 -7.06 -14.35
N ARG A 264 8.56 -6.11 -15.18
CA ARG A 264 7.22 -6.14 -15.79
C ARG A 264 7.11 -7.30 -16.78
N LEU A 265 6.00 -8.03 -16.72
CA LEU A 265 5.66 -9.00 -17.76
C LEU A 265 5.25 -8.28 -19.05
N PRO A 266 5.35 -8.95 -20.22
CA PRO A 266 4.82 -8.41 -21.49
C PRO A 266 3.33 -8.04 -21.40
N GLY A 267 2.56 -8.71 -20.52
CA GLY A 267 1.15 -8.43 -20.25
C GLY A 267 0.88 -7.17 -19.41
N PHE A 268 1.89 -6.53 -18.82
CA PHE A 268 1.72 -5.35 -17.96
C PHE A 268 0.82 -4.26 -18.58
N PRO A 269 0.97 -3.85 -19.86
CA PRO A 269 0.09 -2.83 -20.45
C PRO A 269 -1.37 -3.24 -20.52
N SER A 270 -1.68 -4.55 -20.59
CA SER A 270 -3.05 -5.06 -20.59
C SER A 270 -3.70 -4.91 -19.21
N ILE A 271 -2.97 -5.28 -18.15
CA ILE A 271 -3.44 -5.10 -16.76
C ILE A 271 -3.60 -3.60 -16.45
N GLN A 272 -2.64 -2.76 -16.85
CA GLN A 272 -2.74 -1.32 -16.67
C GLN A 272 -3.99 -0.73 -17.34
N ARG A 273 -4.31 -1.13 -18.59
CA ARG A 273 -5.56 -0.73 -19.26
C ARG A 273 -6.79 -1.23 -18.52
N SER A 274 -6.76 -2.46 -18.00
CA SER A 274 -7.86 -3.02 -17.22
C SER A 274 -8.11 -2.23 -15.93
N ILE A 275 -7.05 -1.86 -15.20
CA ILE A 275 -7.13 -1.00 -14.01
C ILE A 275 -7.61 0.41 -14.38
N THR A 276 -7.13 0.99 -15.50
CA THR A 276 -7.63 2.27 -16.01
C THR A 276 -9.15 2.22 -16.26
N GLY A 277 -9.62 1.16 -16.92
CA GLY A 277 -11.06 0.95 -17.14
C GLY A 277 -11.83 0.74 -15.83
N PHE A 278 -11.27 0.04 -14.85
CA PHE A 278 -11.84 -0.08 -13.51
C PHE A 278 -12.00 1.29 -12.84
N ILE A 279 -10.96 2.15 -12.89
CA ILE A 279 -11.01 3.51 -12.33
C ILE A 279 -12.09 4.34 -13.03
N ALA A 280 -12.18 4.27 -14.36
CA ALA A 280 -13.21 4.96 -15.15
C ALA A 280 -14.64 4.55 -14.74
N ASP A 281 -14.88 3.24 -14.62
CA ASP A 281 -16.20 2.73 -14.20
C ASP A 281 -16.51 3.07 -12.73
N LEU A 282 -15.52 3.02 -11.85
CA LEU A 282 -15.68 3.45 -10.46
C LEU A 282 -16.07 4.94 -10.40
N ALA A 283 -15.42 5.78 -11.21
CA ALA A 283 -15.71 7.21 -11.28
C ALA A 283 -17.17 7.51 -11.64
N THR A 284 -17.79 6.72 -12.52
CA THR A 284 -19.18 6.92 -12.92
C THR A 284 -20.22 6.43 -11.90
N ARG A 285 -19.80 5.57 -10.94
CA ARG A 285 -20.74 4.86 -10.06
C ARG A 285 -20.61 5.17 -8.58
N VAL A 286 -19.45 5.67 -8.15
CA VAL A 286 -19.14 5.86 -6.71
C VAL A 286 -20.03 6.91 -6.05
N GLY A 287 -20.49 7.92 -6.80
CA GLY A 287 -21.40 8.97 -6.35
C GLY A 287 -22.90 8.73 -6.67
N ALA A 288 -23.22 7.64 -7.38
CA ALA A 288 -24.60 7.36 -7.75
C ALA A 288 -25.42 6.91 -6.52
N PRO A 289 -26.69 7.35 -6.38
CA PRO A 289 -27.61 6.77 -5.41
C PRO A 289 -27.71 5.27 -5.60
N VAL A 290 -27.73 4.51 -4.51
CA VAL A 290 -27.97 3.06 -4.59
C VAL A 290 -29.45 2.88 -4.94
N GLU A 291 -29.77 2.32 -6.10
CA GLU A 291 -31.08 1.72 -6.32
C GLU A 291 -31.20 0.57 -5.31
N GLU A 292 -32.04 0.76 -4.31
CA GLU A 292 -32.44 -0.32 -3.39
C GLU A 292 -33.26 -1.33 -4.20
N GLY A 293 -32.66 -2.47 -4.51
CA GLY A 293 -33.29 -3.63 -5.10
C GLY A 293 -33.57 -4.69 -4.04
#